data_d16fb97f5a9bfe13c59a5e39a8ecb271
#
_entry.id   d16fb97f5a9bfe13c59a5e39a8ecb271
#
_cell.length_a   1.000
_cell.length_b   1.000
_cell.length_c   1.000
_cell.angle_alpha   90.00
_cell.angle_beta   90.00
_cell.angle_gamma   90.00
#
_symmetry.space_group_name_H-M   'P 1'
#
loop_
_entity.id
_entity.type
_entity.pdbx_description
1 polymer ?
#
loop_
_entity_poly.entity_id
_entity_poly.type
_entity_poly.pdbx_seq_one_letter_code
_entity_poly.pdbx_strand_id
1 'polypeptide(L)'
;MRIAYGVMGYGRGHAMRARAVLPSLMEEHEITVFAGGDAYAVLSKEFPTVEIPVIGYQYNTAGDQSVTKTIAANAGRVADLLGRGQAARQLEQDFRDRGIELLISDSDTWTHKTAQRLGIPRISFDHVGIIAYCKPHFPAELWAAGMRDAAGYRAFMGEPERILISSFYPAQPRKAGTELVGPILREEVLAATPVNGEHLLVYLNKGEHQYNSQLDRTLRLLDCPVRIYGTGFLGISDNLDFRAPSNQRFLDDLASARAVISTAGNVLAGEATYLGKPILAVPEEAFEQRLNASIIERLGIGMQARLKHLHPADVDHFLGQLDQYRYNMTELRQDGRVQARQTLARFIDELRPATRPTRQRAPQQKRRQALSRAVPDSA
;
A
#
# COMPACT_ATOMS: atom_id res chain seq x y z
N MET A 1 5.22 -19.15 -12.51
CA MET A 1 4.26 -18.29 -13.23
C MET A 1 4.90 -16.94 -13.54
N ARG A 2 4.42 -16.29 -14.61
CA ARG A 2 4.79 -14.91 -14.93
C ARG A 2 3.74 -13.96 -14.32
N ILE A 3 4.16 -13.18 -13.34
CA ILE A 3 3.28 -12.38 -12.52
C ILE A 3 3.58 -10.90 -12.72
N ALA A 4 2.55 -10.09 -13.01
CA ALA A 4 2.63 -8.65 -12.88
C ALA A 4 2.40 -8.24 -11.42
N TYR A 5 3.26 -7.37 -10.89
CA TYR A 5 3.06 -6.78 -9.56
C TYR A 5 2.86 -5.28 -9.71
N GLY A 6 1.59 -4.85 -9.63
CA GLY A 6 1.21 -3.43 -9.75
C GLY A 6 1.34 -2.70 -8.43
N VAL A 7 1.98 -1.53 -8.42
CA VAL A 7 2.19 -0.73 -7.19
C VAL A 7 1.74 0.71 -7.41
N MET A 8 0.85 1.19 -6.57
CA MET A 8 0.39 2.57 -6.57
C MET A 8 1.55 3.54 -6.42
N GLY A 9 1.65 4.50 -7.36
CA GLY A 9 2.76 5.42 -7.46
C GLY A 9 2.71 6.62 -6.51
N TYR A 10 1.67 6.76 -5.71
CA TYR A 10 1.47 7.89 -4.81
C TYR A 10 1.81 7.52 -3.37
N GLY A 11 2.91 8.10 -2.85
CA GLY A 11 3.43 7.83 -1.51
C GLY A 11 4.32 6.59 -1.43
N ARG A 12 5.19 6.55 -0.41
CA ARG A 12 6.21 5.50 -0.25
C ARG A 12 5.71 4.21 0.40
N GLY A 13 4.56 4.25 1.10
CA GLY A 13 4.05 3.11 1.86
C GLY A 13 3.80 1.87 1.00
N HIS A 14 3.24 2.03 -0.19
CA HIS A 14 3.00 0.95 -1.15
C HIS A 14 4.32 0.32 -1.63
N ALA A 15 5.33 1.15 -1.96
CA ALA A 15 6.65 0.66 -2.34
C ALA A 15 7.33 -0.14 -1.22
N MET A 16 7.20 0.30 0.04
CA MET A 16 7.78 -0.42 1.19
C MET A 16 7.10 -1.77 1.42
N ARG A 17 5.77 -1.86 1.27
CA ARG A 17 5.04 -3.13 1.35
C ARG A 17 5.46 -4.08 0.23
N ALA A 18 5.52 -3.61 -1.00
CA ALA A 18 5.99 -4.40 -2.13
C ALA A 18 7.42 -4.93 -1.90
N ARG A 19 8.34 -4.07 -1.47
CA ARG A 19 9.74 -4.40 -1.16
C ARG A 19 9.86 -5.52 -0.12
N ALA A 20 8.95 -5.56 0.85
CA ALA A 20 8.97 -6.57 1.91
C ALA A 20 8.53 -7.97 1.45
N VAL A 21 7.78 -8.09 0.36
CA VAL A 21 7.24 -9.38 -0.13
C VAL A 21 7.83 -9.84 -1.46
N LEU A 22 8.27 -8.92 -2.32
CA LEU A 22 8.80 -9.24 -3.65
C LEU A 22 9.95 -10.25 -3.64
N PRO A 23 10.98 -10.14 -2.75
CA PRO A 23 12.09 -11.09 -2.76
C PRO A 23 11.63 -12.54 -2.67
N SER A 24 10.75 -12.85 -1.72
CA SER A 24 10.25 -14.22 -1.53
C SER A 24 9.36 -14.71 -2.67
N LEU A 25 8.61 -13.83 -3.33
CA LEU A 25 7.80 -14.20 -4.49
C LEU A 25 8.67 -14.46 -5.73
N MET A 26 9.79 -13.74 -5.86
CA MET A 26 10.73 -13.89 -6.97
C MET A 26 11.58 -15.16 -6.88
N GLU A 27 11.63 -15.82 -5.74
CA GLU A 27 12.27 -17.13 -5.59
C GLU A 27 11.54 -18.22 -6.40
N GLU A 28 10.21 -18.12 -6.55
CA GLU A 28 9.35 -19.12 -7.17
C GLU A 28 8.70 -18.66 -8.47
N HIS A 29 8.68 -17.35 -8.74
CA HIS A 29 7.93 -16.77 -9.85
C HIS A 29 8.75 -15.72 -10.60
N GLU A 30 8.50 -15.62 -11.91
CA GLU A 30 9.01 -14.53 -12.74
C GLU A 30 8.11 -13.30 -12.54
N ILE A 31 8.64 -12.27 -11.88
CA ILE A 31 7.85 -11.08 -11.53
C ILE A 31 8.35 -9.87 -12.30
N THR A 32 7.42 -9.15 -12.94
CA THR A 32 7.64 -7.80 -13.44
C THR A 32 6.83 -6.83 -12.59
N VAL A 33 7.53 -5.84 -12.03
CA VAL A 33 6.89 -4.76 -11.26
C VAL A 33 6.40 -3.68 -12.22
N PHE A 34 5.20 -3.17 -11.98
CA PHE A 34 4.60 -2.03 -12.68
C PHE A 34 4.32 -0.94 -11.66
N ALA A 35 5.04 0.17 -11.74
CA ALA A 35 4.95 1.25 -10.76
C ALA A 35 5.15 2.60 -11.43
N GLY A 36 4.65 3.66 -10.83
CA GLY A 36 4.91 5.03 -11.26
C GLY A 36 5.37 5.91 -10.10
N GLY A 37 5.72 7.16 -10.36
CA GLY A 37 6.01 8.17 -9.34
C GLY A 37 6.96 7.73 -8.23
N ASP A 38 6.55 7.93 -6.96
CA ASP A 38 7.36 7.60 -5.78
C ASP A 38 7.72 6.11 -5.71
N ALA A 39 6.79 5.22 -6.11
CA ALA A 39 7.03 3.78 -6.09
C ALA A 39 8.04 3.36 -7.16
N TYR A 40 7.97 3.92 -8.37
CA TYR A 40 8.95 3.68 -9.42
C TYR A 40 10.36 4.11 -8.98
N ALA A 41 10.49 5.32 -8.43
CA ALA A 41 11.76 5.85 -7.97
C ALA A 41 12.46 4.99 -6.90
N VAL A 42 11.69 4.22 -6.14
CA VAL A 42 12.21 3.28 -5.13
C VAL A 42 12.47 1.91 -5.74
N LEU A 43 11.47 1.30 -6.37
CA LEU A 43 11.49 -0.11 -6.76
C LEU A 43 12.35 -0.38 -7.98
N SER A 44 12.48 0.54 -8.93
CA SER A 44 13.31 0.38 -10.13
C SER A 44 14.80 0.22 -9.86
N LYS A 45 15.25 0.55 -8.64
CA LYS A 45 16.65 0.37 -8.22
C LYS A 45 16.98 -1.06 -7.79
N GLU A 46 15.96 -1.84 -7.45
CA GLU A 46 16.12 -3.16 -6.84
C GLU A 46 15.43 -4.27 -7.67
N PHE A 47 14.41 -3.93 -8.46
CA PHE A 47 13.57 -4.91 -9.16
C PHE A 47 13.36 -4.55 -10.64
N PRO A 48 13.11 -5.54 -11.51
CA PRO A 48 12.68 -5.31 -12.90
C PRO A 48 11.35 -4.55 -12.91
N THR A 49 11.40 -3.23 -13.17
CA THR A 49 10.25 -2.33 -13.03
C THR A 49 9.94 -1.61 -14.34
N VAL A 50 8.68 -1.66 -14.76
CA VAL A 50 8.12 -0.89 -15.88
C VAL A 50 7.43 0.34 -15.31
N GLU A 51 7.73 1.51 -15.88
CA GLU A 51 7.09 2.75 -15.46
C GLU A 51 5.67 2.85 -16.04
N ILE A 52 4.71 3.20 -15.19
CA ILE A 52 3.31 3.41 -15.57
C ILE A 52 2.79 4.78 -15.10
N PRO A 53 1.73 5.32 -15.72
CA PRO A 53 1.15 6.58 -15.28
C PRO A 53 0.59 6.50 -13.85
N VAL A 54 0.62 7.63 -13.13
CA VAL A 54 0.08 7.74 -11.76
C VAL A 54 -1.20 8.55 -11.76
N ILE A 55 -2.24 8.01 -11.13
CA ILE A 55 -3.43 8.76 -10.72
C ILE A 55 -3.24 9.11 -9.24
N GLY A 56 -3.00 10.37 -8.94
CA GLY A 56 -2.64 10.81 -7.58
C GLY A 56 -3.43 12.03 -7.13
N TYR A 57 -3.45 12.28 -5.83
CA TYR A 57 -4.14 13.42 -5.24
C TYR A 57 -3.43 14.74 -5.52
N GLN A 58 -4.20 15.82 -5.59
CA GLN A 58 -3.70 17.19 -5.70
C GLN A 58 -4.12 18.00 -4.46
N TYR A 59 -3.27 18.92 -4.07
CA TYR A 59 -3.47 19.76 -2.89
C TYR A 59 -3.89 21.19 -3.28
N ASN A 60 -4.65 21.85 -2.43
CA ASN A 60 -4.93 23.27 -2.52
C ASN A 60 -3.78 24.08 -1.88
N THR A 61 -3.88 25.41 -1.95
CA THR A 61 -2.88 26.31 -1.36
C THR A 61 -2.84 26.28 0.17
N ALA A 62 -3.88 25.75 0.81
CA ALA A 62 -3.96 25.56 2.24
C ALA A 62 -3.42 24.20 2.72
N GLY A 63 -2.88 23.37 1.80
CA GLY A 63 -2.33 22.07 2.10
C GLY A 63 -3.37 20.95 2.26
N ASP A 64 -4.67 21.22 1.96
CA ASP A 64 -5.70 20.19 2.00
C ASP A 64 -5.84 19.49 0.65
N GLN A 65 -6.25 18.22 0.64
CA GLN A 65 -6.56 17.51 -0.60
C GLN A 65 -7.73 18.17 -1.32
N SER A 66 -7.52 18.54 -2.59
CA SER A 66 -8.53 19.20 -3.42
C SER A 66 -9.15 18.22 -4.39
N VAL A 67 -10.42 17.90 -4.21
CA VAL A 67 -11.18 17.02 -5.12
C VAL A 67 -11.20 17.59 -6.54
N THR A 68 -11.48 18.90 -6.67
CA THR A 68 -11.57 19.54 -7.99
C THR A 68 -10.24 19.56 -8.73
N LYS A 69 -9.13 19.91 -8.04
CA LYS A 69 -7.79 19.85 -8.63
C LYS A 69 -7.37 18.41 -8.95
N THR A 70 -7.71 17.45 -8.10
CA THR A 70 -7.43 16.03 -8.33
C THR A 70 -8.15 15.53 -9.57
N ILE A 71 -9.43 15.82 -9.72
CA ILE A 71 -10.20 15.46 -10.93
C ILE A 71 -9.59 16.12 -12.17
N ALA A 72 -9.35 17.43 -12.13
CA ALA A 72 -8.81 18.16 -13.29
C ALA A 72 -7.41 17.63 -13.70
N ALA A 73 -6.52 17.40 -12.75
CA ALA A 73 -5.16 16.91 -13.04
C ALA A 73 -5.12 15.47 -13.56
N ASN A 74 -6.11 14.66 -13.23
CA ASN A 74 -6.17 13.25 -13.62
C ASN A 74 -7.16 12.97 -14.76
N ALA A 75 -7.94 13.95 -15.19
CA ALA A 75 -9.01 13.74 -16.19
C ALA A 75 -8.52 13.06 -17.47
N GLY A 76 -7.38 13.50 -18.03
CA GLY A 76 -6.78 12.88 -19.20
C GLY A 76 -6.32 11.45 -18.96
N ARG A 77 -5.70 11.16 -17.78
CA ARG A 77 -5.26 9.82 -17.42
C ARG A 77 -6.42 8.87 -17.16
N VAL A 78 -7.48 9.36 -16.52
CA VAL A 78 -8.71 8.58 -16.29
C VAL A 78 -9.42 8.32 -17.63
N ALA A 79 -9.49 9.31 -18.52
CA ALA A 79 -10.05 9.13 -19.86
C ALA A 79 -9.25 8.11 -20.68
N ASP A 80 -7.92 8.19 -20.65
CA ASP A 80 -7.03 7.20 -21.30
C ASP A 80 -7.27 5.80 -20.72
N LEU A 81 -7.25 5.67 -19.39
CA LEU A 81 -7.47 4.39 -18.72
C LEU A 81 -8.83 3.77 -19.08
N LEU A 82 -9.92 4.53 -18.97
CA LEU A 82 -11.28 4.00 -19.19
C LEU A 82 -11.61 3.85 -20.68
N GLY A 83 -11.17 4.80 -21.50
CA GLY A 83 -11.39 4.82 -22.96
C GLY A 83 -10.39 4.00 -23.78
N ARG A 84 -9.47 3.26 -23.14
CA ARG A 84 -8.38 2.52 -23.81
C ARG A 84 -7.54 3.43 -24.71
N GLY A 85 -7.06 4.54 -24.14
CA GLY A 85 -6.14 5.45 -24.82
C GLY A 85 -4.76 4.83 -25.05
N GLN A 86 -3.78 5.64 -25.38
CA GLN A 86 -2.45 5.15 -25.76
C GLN A 86 -1.76 4.40 -24.62
N ALA A 87 -1.73 4.98 -23.40
CA ALA A 87 -1.05 4.34 -22.27
C ALA A 87 -1.73 3.03 -21.87
N ALA A 88 -3.07 2.98 -21.88
CA ALA A 88 -3.81 1.75 -21.57
C ALA A 88 -3.52 0.63 -22.60
N ARG A 89 -3.47 0.95 -23.90
CA ARG A 89 -3.13 -0.03 -24.93
C ARG A 89 -1.68 -0.50 -24.85
N GLN A 90 -0.76 0.42 -24.55
CA GLN A 90 0.65 0.05 -24.34
C GLN A 90 0.80 -0.94 -23.18
N LEU A 91 0.14 -0.68 -22.07
CA LEU A 91 0.19 -1.58 -20.91
C LEU A 91 -0.48 -2.94 -21.20
N GLU A 92 -1.58 -2.97 -21.95
CA GLU A 92 -2.17 -4.24 -22.43
C GLU A 92 -1.20 -5.02 -23.33
N GLN A 93 -0.43 -4.32 -24.19
CA GLN A 93 0.57 -4.96 -25.04
C GLN A 93 1.75 -5.48 -24.21
N ASP A 94 2.24 -4.70 -23.24
CA ASP A 94 3.32 -5.12 -22.33
C ASP A 94 2.95 -6.38 -21.56
N PHE A 95 1.69 -6.49 -21.11
CA PHE A 95 1.19 -7.72 -20.44
C PHE A 95 1.19 -8.92 -21.37
N ARG A 96 0.77 -8.75 -22.64
CA ARG A 96 0.77 -9.82 -23.64
C ARG A 96 2.19 -10.27 -24.01
N ASP A 97 3.08 -9.31 -24.28
CA ASP A 97 4.46 -9.59 -24.71
C ASP A 97 5.26 -10.33 -23.63
N ARG A 98 5.00 -9.98 -22.37
CA ARG A 98 5.57 -10.66 -21.21
C ARG A 98 4.83 -11.95 -20.84
N GLY A 99 3.69 -12.20 -21.47
CA GLY A 99 2.84 -13.37 -21.21
C GLY A 99 2.38 -13.45 -19.75
N ILE A 100 1.94 -12.35 -19.19
CA ILE A 100 1.47 -12.27 -17.79
C ILE A 100 0.29 -13.21 -17.57
N GLU A 101 0.37 -14.04 -16.54
CA GLU A 101 -0.60 -15.08 -16.19
C GLU A 101 -1.44 -14.72 -14.96
N LEU A 102 -0.92 -13.84 -14.10
CA LEU A 102 -1.56 -13.39 -12.86
C LEU A 102 -1.16 -11.95 -12.55
N LEU A 103 -2.06 -11.19 -11.96
CA LEU A 103 -1.77 -9.88 -11.37
C LEU A 103 -1.84 -9.96 -9.85
N ILE A 104 -0.82 -9.44 -9.18
CA ILE A 104 -0.89 -8.99 -7.77
C ILE A 104 -0.84 -7.46 -7.81
N SER A 105 -1.79 -6.78 -7.17
CA SER A 105 -1.81 -5.31 -7.23
C SER A 105 -1.98 -4.68 -5.85
N ASP A 106 -1.09 -3.74 -5.55
CA ASP A 106 -1.14 -2.87 -4.40
C ASP A 106 -1.79 -1.54 -4.79
N SER A 107 -3.13 -1.53 -4.80
CA SER A 107 -3.99 -0.37 -5.11
C SER A 107 -3.71 0.31 -6.46
N ASP A 108 -3.05 -0.36 -7.41
CA ASP A 108 -2.78 0.23 -8.72
C ASP A 108 -3.93 0.00 -9.71
N THR A 109 -4.54 1.10 -10.14
CA THR A 109 -5.71 1.07 -11.01
C THR A 109 -5.39 0.64 -12.44
N TRP A 110 -4.21 1.01 -12.98
CA TRP A 110 -3.82 0.71 -14.34
C TRP A 110 -3.66 -0.77 -14.56
N THR A 111 -2.92 -1.44 -13.68
CA THR A 111 -2.71 -2.89 -13.74
C THR A 111 -4.00 -3.67 -13.50
N HIS A 112 -4.85 -3.22 -12.54
CA HIS A 112 -6.16 -3.84 -12.30
C HIS A 112 -7.07 -3.80 -13.55
N LYS A 113 -7.19 -2.62 -14.20
CA LYS A 113 -8.01 -2.49 -15.41
C LYS A 113 -7.43 -3.26 -16.58
N THR A 114 -6.11 -3.28 -16.73
CA THR A 114 -5.44 -4.05 -17.78
C THR A 114 -5.69 -5.55 -17.62
N ALA A 115 -5.44 -6.11 -16.44
CA ALA A 115 -5.68 -7.52 -16.16
C ALA A 115 -7.16 -7.90 -16.35
N GLN A 116 -8.09 -7.04 -15.89
CA GLN A 116 -9.54 -7.25 -16.08
C GLN A 116 -9.90 -7.36 -17.56
N ARG A 117 -9.36 -6.49 -18.41
CA ARG A 117 -9.63 -6.50 -19.86
C ARG A 117 -9.04 -7.71 -20.59
N LEU A 118 -7.92 -8.20 -20.09
CA LEU A 118 -7.23 -9.35 -20.66
C LEU A 118 -7.72 -10.69 -20.09
N GLY A 119 -8.67 -10.67 -19.13
CA GLY A 119 -9.16 -11.88 -18.48
C GLY A 119 -8.08 -12.57 -17.61
N ILE A 120 -7.10 -11.81 -17.14
CA ILE A 120 -6.04 -12.29 -16.26
C ILE A 120 -6.56 -12.25 -14.82
N PRO A 121 -6.46 -13.36 -14.04
CA PRO A 121 -6.87 -13.37 -12.66
C PRO A 121 -6.06 -12.38 -11.81
N ARG A 122 -6.69 -11.86 -10.74
CA ARG A 122 -6.15 -10.76 -9.94
C ARG A 122 -6.19 -11.06 -8.45
N ILE A 123 -5.12 -10.74 -7.78
CA ILE A 123 -5.04 -10.65 -6.32
C ILE A 123 -4.88 -9.16 -5.96
N SER A 124 -5.80 -8.59 -5.17
CA SER A 124 -5.58 -7.29 -4.52
C SER A 124 -4.79 -7.53 -3.24
N PHE A 125 -3.68 -6.83 -3.08
CA PHE A 125 -2.87 -6.90 -1.87
C PHE A 125 -2.48 -5.49 -1.41
N ASP A 126 -3.29 -4.92 -0.55
CA ASP A 126 -3.10 -3.55 -0.07
C ASP A 126 -3.74 -3.33 1.32
N HIS A 127 -3.76 -2.08 1.77
CA HIS A 127 -4.50 -1.67 2.97
C HIS A 127 -5.84 -1.02 2.62
N VAL A 128 -5.87 -0.20 1.56
CA VAL A 128 -7.01 0.66 1.24
C VAL A 128 -8.27 -0.16 0.96
N GLY A 129 -8.13 -1.37 0.41
CA GLY A 129 -9.22 -2.31 0.18
C GLY A 129 -10.05 -2.66 1.42
N ILE A 130 -9.55 -2.39 2.63
CA ILE A 130 -10.28 -2.62 3.90
C ILE A 130 -11.63 -1.86 3.91
N ILE A 131 -11.69 -0.66 3.36
CA ILE A 131 -12.91 0.14 3.30
C ILE A 131 -13.95 -0.43 2.33
N ALA A 132 -13.51 -1.15 1.32
CA ALA A 132 -14.35 -1.68 0.25
C ALA A 132 -14.80 -3.13 0.51
N TYR A 133 -13.90 -3.96 1.02
CA TYR A 133 -14.09 -5.41 1.10
C TYR A 133 -14.27 -5.95 2.52
N CYS A 134 -14.12 -5.09 3.54
CA CYS A 134 -14.43 -5.43 4.93
C CYS A 134 -15.62 -4.63 5.47
N LYS A 135 -16.04 -4.95 6.69
CA LYS A 135 -17.01 -4.19 7.47
C LYS A 135 -16.24 -3.27 8.42
N PRO A 136 -15.80 -2.10 7.99
CA PRO A 136 -15.11 -1.18 8.88
C PRO A 136 -16.12 -0.55 9.84
N HIS A 137 -15.70 -0.28 11.06
CA HIS A 137 -16.43 0.55 11.97
C HIS A 137 -16.10 2.01 11.68
N PHE A 138 -16.83 2.63 10.76
CA PHE A 138 -16.69 4.06 10.52
C PHE A 138 -17.33 4.83 11.67
N PRO A 139 -16.64 5.84 12.24
CA PRO A 139 -17.30 6.88 13.05
C PRO A 139 -18.47 7.48 12.27
N ALA A 140 -19.52 7.89 12.97
CA ALA A 140 -20.74 8.40 12.32
C ALA A 140 -20.45 9.57 11.38
N GLU A 141 -19.55 10.47 11.78
CA GLU A 141 -19.11 11.64 11.01
C GLU A 141 -18.30 11.27 9.77
N LEU A 142 -17.72 10.07 9.70
CA LEU A 142 -16.96 9.57 8.54
C LEU A 142 -17.76 8.65 7.64
N TRP A 143 -18.98 8.28 8.01
CA TRP A 143 -19.75 7.25 7.32
C TRP A 143 -20.00 7.58 5.83
N ALA A 144 -20.48 8.79 5.55
CA ALA A 144 -20.77 9.21 4.17
C ALA A 144 -19.50 9.27 3.29
N ALA A 145 -18.39 9.79 3.84
CA ALA A 145 -17.11 9.81 3.16
C ALA A 145 -16.59 8.40 2.91
N GLY A 146 -16.67 7.51 3.91
CA GLY A 146 -16.27 6.12 3.79
C GLY A 146 -17.05 5.34 2.73
N MET A 147 -18.36 5.53 2.66
CA MET A 147 -19.19 4.89 1.63
C MET A 147 -18.84 5.38 0.22
N ARG A 148 -18.59 6.69 0.08
CA ARG A 148 -18.17 7.28 -1.20
C ARG A 148 -16.81 6.70 -1.64
N ASP A 149 -15.83 6.69 -0.75
CA ASP A 149 -14.47 6.26 -1.06
C ASP A 149 -14.43 4.74 -1.32
N ALA A 150 -15.20 3.94 -0.55
CA ALA A 150 -15.37 2.51 -0.82
C ALA A 150 -16.04 2.24 -2.19
N ALA A 151 -17.02 3.04 -2.59
CA ALA A 151 -17.64 2.93 -3.90
C ALA A 151 -16.66 3.32 -5.02
N GLY A 152 -15.89 4.39 -4.84
CA GLY A 152 -14.83 4.81 -5.75
C GLY A 152 -13.75 3.74 -5.90
N TYR A 153 -13.29 3.19 -4.79
CA TYR A 153 -12.29 2.11 -4.80
C TYR A 153 -12.80 0.90 -5.62
N ARG A 154 -14.03 0.43 -5.34
CA ARG A 154 -14.63 -0.69 -6.12
C ARG A 154 -14.82 -0.36 -7.60
N ALA A 155 -15.17 0.88 -7.94
CA ALA A 155 -15.34 1.28 -9.34
C ALA A 155 -14.02 1.17 -10.13
N PHE A 156 -12.89 1.48 -9.50
CA PHE A 156 -11.57 1.40 -10.13
C PHE A 156 -10.94 0.01 -10.05
N MET A 157 -10.95 -0.64 -8.90
CA MET A 157 -10.30 -1.95 -8.71
C MET A 157 -11.18 -3.12 -9.13
N GLY A 158 -12.51 -2.93 -9.15
CA GLY A 158 -13.48 -3.98 -9.48
C GLY A 158 -13.56 -5.04 -8.39
N GLU A 159 -13.80 -6.27 -8.81
CA GLU A 159 -13.94 -7.45 -7.94
C GLU A 159 -12.78 -8.42 -8.24
N PRO A 160 -11.62 -8.29 -7.57
CA PRO A 160 -10.54 -9.27 -7.72
C PRO A 160 -10.96 -10.67 -7.25
N GLU A 161 -10.35 -11.70 -7.79
CA GLU A 161 -10.65 -13.10 -7.47
C GLU A 161 -10.23 -13.45 -6.04
N ARG A 162 -9.14 -12.81 -5.55
CA ARG A 162 -8.67 -12.91 -4.17
C ARG A 162 -8.26 -11.53 -3.65
N ILE A 163 -8.43 -11.33 -2.35
CA ILE A 163 -8.16 -10.05 -1.69
C ILE A 163 -7.40 -10.33 -0.40
N LEU A 164 -6.20 -9.78 -0.30
CA LEU A 164 -5.38 -9.80 0.91
C LEU A 164 -5.22 -8.38 1.42
N ILE A 165 -5.59 -8.13 2.67
CA ILE A 165 -5.54 -6.82 3.29
C ILE A 165 -4.51 -6.83 4.41
N SER A 166 -3.52 -5.93 4.33
CA SER A 166 -2.55 -5.68 5.39
C SER A 166 -3.01 -4.51 6.24
N SER A 167 -3.24 -4.73 7.54
CA SER A 167 -3.74 -3.68 8.43
C SER A 167 -3.18 -3.79 9.84
N PHE A 168 -2.98 -2.65 10.52
CA PHE A 168 -2.61 -2.60 11.94
C PHE A 168 -3.82 -2.79 12.87
N TYR A 169 -5.03 -2.91 12.31
CA TYR A 169 -6.26 -3.16 13.08
C TYR A 169 -7.13 -4.24 12.42
N PRO A 170 -7.90 -4.99 13.21
CA PRO A 170 -8.77 -6.04 12.69
C PRO A 170 -10.01 -5.48 12.01
N ALA A 171 -10.50 -6.18 10.99
CA ALA A 171 -11.80 -5.94 10.37
C ALA A 171 -12.42 -7.27 9.90
N GLN A 172 -13.74 -7.30 9.75
CA GLN A 172 -14.44 -8.49 9.27
C GLN A 172 -14.59 -8.47 7.74
N PRO A 173 -14.14 -9.49 7.00
CA PRO A 173 -14.39 -9.59 5.58
C PRO A 173 -15.88 -9.59 5.23
N ARG A 174 -16.26 -8.94 4.13
CA ARG A 174 -17.61 -8.97 3.55
C ARG A 174 -17.76 -10.03 2.47
N LYS A 175 -16.64 -10.42 1.84
CA LYS A 175 -16.61 -11.27 0.65
C LYS A 175 -15.77 -12.51 0.93
N ALA A 176 -16.21 -13.66 0.45
CA ALA A 176 -15.38 -14.87 0.42
C ALA A 176 -14.11 -14.62 -0.43
N GLY A 177 -12.98 -15.19 -0.03
CA GLY A 177 -11.69 -14.94 -0.68
C GLY A 177 -11.04 -13.62 -0.27
N THR A 178 -11.55 -12.96 0.78
CA THR A 178 -10.89 -11.82 1.44
C THR A 178 -10.28 -12.28 2.75
N GLU A 179 -8.99 -12.02 2.92
CA GLU A 179 -8.24 -12.30 4.15
C GLU A 179 -7.52 -11.06 4.65
N LEU A 180 -7.32 -11.01 5.97
CA LEU A 180 -6.57 -9.96 6.63
C LEU A 180 -5.31 -10.55 7.27
N VAL A 181 -4.23 -9.78 7.17
CA VAL A 181 -2.97 -10.03 7.87
C VAL A 181 -2.54 -8.79 8.63
N GLY A 182 -1.64 -8.95 9.58
CA GLY A 182 -1.02 -7.83 10.28
C GLY A 182 -0.28 -6.88 9.33
N PRO A 183 0.26 -5.78 9.86
CA PRO A 183 1.07 -4.84 9.07
C PRO A 183 2.28 -5.55 8.46
N ILE A 184 2.61 -5.19 7.23
CA ILE A 184 3.82 -5.70 6.55
C ILE A 184 4.98 -4.81 6.98
N LEU A 185 5.77 -5.33 7.90
CA LEU A 185 6.89 -4.60 8.48
C LEU A 185 8.16 -4.80 7.66
N ARG A 186 8.99 -3.77 7.62
CA ARG A 186 10.33 -3.86 7.02
C ARG A 186 11.26 -4.69 7.91
N GLU A 187 12.24 -5.36 7.31
CA GLU A 187 13.23 -6.17 8.04
C GLU A 187 13.92 -5.34 9.13
N GLU A 188 14.28 -4.12 8.79
CA GLU A 188 14.95 -3.18 9.66
C GLU A 188 14.11 -2.82 10.90
N VAL A 189 12.78 -2.78 10.80
CA VAL A 189 11.87 -2.57 11.94
C VAL A 189 11.88 -3.77 12.88
N LEU A 190 11.93 -4.98 12.33
CA LEU A 190 11.98 -6.20 13.13
C LEU A 190 13.34 -6.40 13.83
N ALA A 191 14.42 -5.95 13.19
CA ALA A 191 15.75 -5.98 13.76
C ALA A 191 15.99 -4.88 14.81
N ALA A 192 15.14 -3.84 14.84
CA ALA A 192 15.33 -2.72 15.74
C ALA A 192 15.02 -3.10 17.20
N THR A 193 15.85 -2.61 18.11
CA THR A 193 15.60 -2.71 19.57
C THR A 193 14.96 -1.41 20.05
N PRO A 194 13.65 -1.41 20.39
CA PRO A 194 12.99 -0.19 20.81
C PRO A 194 13.44 0.25 22.21
N VAL A 195 13.73 1.53 22.36
CA VAL A 195 14.03 2.17 23.65
C VAL A 195 13.16 3.41 23.83
N ASN A 196 12.76 3.71 25.05
CA ASN A 196 12.00 4.92 25.35
C ASN A 196 12.94 6.09 25.61
N GLY A 197 13.38 6.75 24.54
CA GLY A 197 14.22 7.95 24.62
C GLY A 197 13.42 9.20 25.03
N GLU A 198 14.06 10.36 24.91
CA GLU A 198 13.50 11.64 25.35
C GLU A 198 12.79 12.40 24.24
N HIS A 199 13.14 12.14 22.97
CA HIS A 199 12.64 12.92 21.84
C HIS A 199 11.28 12.46 21.34
N LEU A 200 10.50 13.41 20.80
CA LEU A 200 9.35 13.15 19.95
C LEU A 200 9.80 13.02 18.50
N LEU A 201 9.23 12.06 17.79
CA LEU A 201 9.38 11.93 16.34
C LEU A 201 8.16 12.53 15.65
N VAL A 202 8.36 13.53 14.79
CA VAL A 202 7.32 14.10 13.94
C VAL A 202 7.55 13.63 12.50
N TYR A 203 6.54 13.00 11.90
CA TYR A 203 6.57 12.61 10.49
C TYR A 203 5.36 13.14 9.74
N LEU A 204 5.64 13.96 8.74
CA LEU A 204 4.64 14.56 7.85
C LEU A 204 4.92 14.09 6.42
N ASN A 205 3.98 13.38 5.82
CA ASN A 205 4.17 12.80 4.47
C ASN A 205 4.15 13.85 3.33
N LYS A 206 3.60 15.04 3.60
CA LYS A 206 3.58 16.23 2.73
C LYS A 206 3.89 17.48 3.54
N GLY A 207 4.99 17.44 4.27
CA GLY A 207 5.33 18.45 5.27
C GLY A 207 5.42 19.88 4.77
N GLU A 208 5.80 20.11 3.50
CA GLU A 208 5.73 21.44 2.85
C GLU A 208 4.32 22.08 2.93
N HIS A 209 3.27 21.27 3.05
CA HIS A 209 1.88 21.73 3.18
C HIS A 209 1.33 21.56 4.60
N GLN A 210 1.89 20.65 5.37
CA GLN A 210 1.38 20.25 6.70
C GLN A 210 2.09 21.00 7.82
N TYR A 211 3.36 21.36 7.65
CA TYR A 211 4.12 22.10 8.64
C TYR A 211 3.72 23.58 8.61
N ASN A 212 2.85 23.96 9.54
CA ASN A 212 2.29 25.31 9.64
C ASN A 212 2.77 26.04 10.90
N SER A 213 2.49 27.36 10.98
CA SER A 213 2.92 28.19 12.10
C SER A 213 2.34 27.78 13.45
N GLN A 214 1.18 27.13 13.49
CA GLN A 214 0.60 26.61 14.72
C GLN A 214 1.37 25.40 15.24
N LEU A 215 1.66 24.44 14.35
CA LEU A 215 2.47 23.27 14.70
C LEU A 215 3.88 23.70 15.13
N ASP A 216 4.53 24.60 14.38
CA ASP A 216 5.87 25.13 14.71
C ASP A 216 5.90 25.72 16.14
N ARG A 217 4.93 26.63 16.47
CA ARG A 217 4.84 27.23 17.80
C ARG A 217 4.59 26.18 18.88
N THR A 218 3.70 25.23 18.63
CA THR A 218 3.39 24.17 19.58
C THR A 218 4.62 23.32 19.90
N LEU A 219 5.37 22.89 18.87
CA LEU A 219 6.55 22.05 19.04
C LEU A 219 7.69 22.79 19.75
N ARG A 220 7.90 24.09 19.49
CA ARG A 220 8.93 24.90 20.17
C ARG A 220 8.66 25.10 21.66
N LEU A 221 7.42 25.03 22.09
CA LEU A 221 7.05 25.19 23.50
C LEU A 221 7.19 23.90 24.33
N LEU A 222 7.55 22.79 23.69
CA LEU A 222 7.76 21.51 24.40
C LEU A 222 9.14 21.45 25.05
N ASP A 223 9.21 20.94 26.29
CA ASP A 223 10.43 20.73 27.05
C ASP A 223 11.17 19.44 26.65
N CYS A 224 11.16 19.07 25.38
CA CYS A 224 11.85 17.89 24.89
C CYS A 224 12.38 18.09 23.46
N PRO A 225 13.43 17.36 23.05
CA PRO A 225 13.88 17.38 21.67
C PRO A 225 12.81 16.84 20.71
N VAL A 226 12.70 17.45 19.54
CA VAL A 226 11.73 17.04 18.49
C VAL A 226 12.49 16.80 17.19
N ARG A 227 12.43 15.58 16.68
CA ARG A 227 13.03 15.20 15.40
C ARG A 227 11.97 15.19 14.31
N ILE A 228 12.15 15.96 13.26
CA ILE A 228 11.12 16.26 12.26
C ILE A 228 11.53 15.79 10.88
N TYR A 229 10.69 14.98 10.26
CA TYR A 229 10.86 14.48 8.89
C TYR A 229 9.72 14.91 7.97
N GLY A 230 10.05 15.06 6.69
CA GLY A 230 9.08 15.27 5.62
C GLY A 230 8.73 16.73 5.32
N THR A 231 9.33 17.71 6.00
CA THR A 231 9.03 19.15 5.81
C THR A 231 9.80 19.80 4.66
N GLY A 232 10.88 19.19 4.18
CA GLY A 232 11.84 19.84 3.27
C GLY A 232 12.83 20.78 3.94
N PHE A 233 12.60 21.19 5.21
CA PHE A 233 13.56 21.96 6.00
C PHE A 233 14.68 21.06 6.52
N LEU A 234 15.85 21.65 6.78
CA LEU A 234 17.02 20.96 7.32
C LEU A 234 17.71 21.81 8.37
N GLY A 235 18.27 21.17 9.40
CA GLY A 235 19.05 21.81 10.45
C GLY A 235 18.35 21.87 11.79
N ILE A 236 19.06 22.41 12.79
CA ILE A 236 18.58 22.49 14.17
C ILE A 236 18.21 23.94 14.48
N SER A 237 17.06 24.13 15.11
CA SER A 237 16.60 25.41 15.62
C SER A 237 15.91 25.18 16.97
N ASP A 238 16.53 25.64 18.05
CA ASP A 238 16.11 25.37 19.43
C ASP A 238 16.01 23.87 19.73
N ASN A 239 14.84 23.40 20.16
CA ASN A 239 14.55 21.99 20.41
C ASN A 239 14.15 21.19 19.17
N LEU A 240 14.05 21.85 17.97
CA LEU A 240 13.61 21.23 16.72
C LEU A 240 14.81 20.83 15.86
N ASP A 241 14.87 19.56 15.46
CA ASP A 241 15.87 18.98 14.55
C ASP A 241 15.19 18.49 13.26
N PHE A 242 15.29 19.30 12.20
CA PHE A 242 14.72 19.02 10.87
C PHE A 242 15.68 18.12 10.08
N ARG A 243 15.21 16.95 9.68
CA ARG A 243 16.02 15.88 9.12
C ARG A 243 15.72 15.58 7.67
N ALA A 244 16.78 15.32 6.91
CA ALA A 244 16.67 14.83 5.54
C ALA A 244 16.05 13.43 5.50
N PRO A 245 15.31 13.09 4.44
CA PRO A 245 14.79 11.73 4.24
C PRO A 245 15.92 10.70 4.24
N SER A 246 15.84 9.74 5.16
CA SER A 246 16.78 8.62 5.28
C SER A 246 16.05 7.45 5.92
N ASN A 247 16.02 6.30 5.27
CA ASN A 247 15.35 5.13 5.82
C ASN A 247 15.98 4.68 7.14
N GLN A 248 17.31 4.53 7.19
CA GLN A 248 17.99 4.04 8.39
C GLN A 248 17.85 5.03 9.56
N ARG A 249 18.20 6.30 9.34
CA ARG A 249 18.10 7.31 10.41
C ARG A 249 16.67 7.49 10.92
N PHE A 250 15.68 7.44 10.02
CA PHE A 250 14.28 7.51 10.42
C PHE A 250 13.90 6.34 11.33
N LEU A 251 14.34 5.12 11.01
CA LEU A 251 14.05 3.94 11.84
C LEU A 251 14.77 3.98 13.19
N ASP A 252 16.03 4.43 13.22
CA ASP A 252 16.77 4.63 14.47
C ASP A 252 16.07 5.64 15.37
N ASP A 253 15.57 6.73 14.77
CA ASP A 253 14.81 7.75 15.49
C ASP A 253 13.43 7.25 15.93
N LEU A 254 12.76 6.46 15.10
CA LEU A 254 11.48 5.84 15.47
C LEU A 254 11.66 4.84 16.61
N ALA A 255 12.66 3.96 16.52
CA ALA A 255 12.93 2.97 17.55
C ALA A 255 13.33 3.60 18.90
N SER A 256 14.00 4.75 18.87
CA SER A 256 14.42 5.47 20.07
C SER A 256 13.49 6.62 20.49
N ALA A 257 12.38 6.85 19.79
CA ALA A 257 11.43 7.90 20.16
C ALA A 257 10.69 7.60 21.47
N ARG A 258 10.31 8.66 22.17
CA ARG A 258 9.37 8.61 23.30
C ARG A 258 7.95 8.35 22.80
N ALA A 259 7.57 9.01 21.71
CA ALA A 259 6.29 8.89 21.03
C ALA A 259 6.37 9.50 19.61
N VAL A 260 5.33 9.30 18.81
CA VAL A 260 5.25 9.75 17.41
C VAL A 260 4.10 10.72 17.21
N ILE A 261 4.33 11.82 16.49
CA ILE A 261 3.28 12.70 15.95
C ILE A 261 3.25 12.47 14.44
N SER A 262 2.12 12.05 13.87
CA SER A 262 2.02 11.76 12.45
C SER A 262 0.61 11.93 11.89
N THR A 263 0.51 11.99 10.56
CA THR A 263 -0.77 12.05 9.85
C THR A 263 -1.54 10.71 9.82
N ALA A 264 -1.17 9.74 10.65
CA ALA A 264 -1.81 8.43 10.78
C ALA A 264 -1.80 7.57 9.50
N GLY A 265 -0.72 7.58 8.72
CA GLY A 265 -0.55 6.62 7.62
C GLY A 265 -0.43 5.18 8.13
N ASN A 266 -1.07 4.22 7.44
CA ASN A 266 -1.16 2.82 7.88
C ASN A 266 0.19 2.16 8.16
N VAL A 267 1.19 2.37 7.30
CA VAL A 267 2.52 1.74 7.44
C VAL A 267 3.20 2.21 8.72
N LEU A 268 3.27 3.53 8.93
CA LEU A 268 3.88 4.09 10.13
C LEU A 268 3.09 3.73 11.40
N ALA A 269 1.76 3.69 11.34
CA ALA A 269 0.95 3.25 12.47
C ALA A 269 1.28 1.79 12.86
N GLY A 270 1.45 0.90 11.89
CA GLY A 270 1.87 -0.48 12.12
C GLY A 270 3.28 -0.58 12.72
N GLU A 271 4.25 0.14 12.16
CA GLU A 271 5.63 0.17 12.65
C GLU A 271 5.74 0.74 14.07
N ALA A 272 5.07 1.87 14.33
CA ALA A 272 5.03 2.49 15.65
C ALA A 272 4.37 1.57 16.69
N THR A 273 3.25 0.93 16.34
CA THR A 273 2.57 -0.04 17.22
C THR A 273 3.49 -1.22 17.54
N TYR A 274 4.16 -1.79 16.54
CA TYR A 274 5.11 -2.88 16.73
C TYR A 274 6.25 -2.51 17.68
N LEU A 275 6.83 -1.32 17.49
CA LEU A 275 7.92 -0.80 18.32
C LEU A 275 7.44 -0.23 19.68
N GLY A 276 6.14 -0.24 19.97
CA GLY A 276 5.59 0.26 21.21
C GLY A 276 5.66 1.78 21.35
N LYS A 277 5.52 2.51 20.23
CA LYS A 277 5.58 3.99 20.17
C LYS A 277 4.18 4.58 20.08
N PRO A 278 3.64 5.16 21.16
CA PRO A 278 2.33 5.81 21.13
C PRO A 278 2.23 6.88 20.05
N ILE A 279 1.04 7.05 19.48
CA ILE A 279 0.83 7.90 18.31
C ILE A 279 -0.12 9.04 18.64
N LEU A 280 0.35 10.29 18.53
CA LEU A 280 -0.51 11.46 18.41
C LEU A 280 -0.85 11.64 16.92
N ALA A 281 -2.03 11.20 16.55
CA ALA A 281 -2.51 11.24 15.18
C ALA A 281 -3.05 12.64 14.84
N VAL A 282 -2.47 13.28 13.83
CA VAL A 282 -2.88 14.60 13.31
C VAL A 282 -3.28 14.47 11.84
N PRO A 283 -4.42 13.80 11.54
CA PRO A 283 -4.78 13.46 10.17
C PRO A 283 -5.11 14.70 9.34
N GLU A 284 -4.85 14.59 8.02
CA GLU A 284 -5.42 15.50 7.01
C GLU A 284 -6.92 15.21 6.81
N GLU A 285 -7.56 15.99 5.93
CA GLU A 285 -8.94 15.74 5.51
C GLU A 285 -9.10 14.48 4.61
N ALA A 286 -8.03 13.67 4.46
CA ALA A 286 -8.07 12.38 3.77
C ALA A 286 -8.83 11.35 4.61
N PHE A 287 -9.82 10.69 4.00
CA PHE A 287 -10.67 9.72 4.69
C PHE A 287 -9.86 8.61 5.38
N GLU A 288 -8.88 8.01 4.69
CA GLU A 288 -8.04 6.94 5.25
C GLU A 288 -7.32 7.39 6.53
N GLN A 289 -6.70 8.58 6.51
CA GLN A 289 -5.96 9.09 7.66
C GLN A 289 -6.88 9.39 8.85
N ARG A 290 -8.06 9.96 8.59
CA ARG A 290 -9.08 10.21 9.63
C ARG A 290 -9.62 8.91 10.22
N LEU A 291 -9.85 7.90 9.39
CA LEU A 291 -10.24 6.58 9.85
C LEU A 291 -9.14 5.96 10.73
N ASN A 292 -7.89 5.97 10.26
CA ASN A 292 -6.76 5.44 11.02
C ASN A 292 -6.58 6.16 12.36
N ALA A 293 -6.71 7.49 12.40
CA ALA A 293 -6.65 8.28 13.63
C ALA A 293 -7.74 7.88 14.62
N SER A 294 -8.98 7.73 14.15
CA SER A 294 -10.10 7.24 14.98
C SER A 294 -9.86 5.81 15.49
N ILE A 295 -9.22 4.95 14.69
CA ILE A 295 -8.86 3.58 15.11
C ILE A 295 -7.75 3.61 16.16
N ILE A 296 -6.71 4.43 15.98
CA ILE A 296 -5.61 4.62 16.96
C ILE A 296 -6.19 4.99 18.32
N GLU A 297 -7.10 5.96 18.35
CA GLU A 297 -7.77 6.39 19.60
C GLU A 297 -8.66 5.29 20.18
N ARG A 298 -9.47 4.63 19.37
CA ARG A 298 -10.35 3.53 19.81
C ARG A 298 -9.60 2.32 20.35
N LEU A 299 -8.44 2.00 19.78
CA LEU A 299 -7.56 0.93 20.28
C LEU A 299 -6.80 1.35 21.55
N GLY A 300 -6.86 2.63 21.91
CA GLY A 300 -6.13 3.17 23.05
C GLY A 300 -4.62 3.09 22.90
N ILE A 301 -4.12 3.21 21.67
CA ILE A 301 -2.67 3.20 21.35
C ILE A 301 -2.14 4.61 21.06
N GLY A 302 -2.98 5.59 21.23
CA GLY A 302 -2.69 6.99 21.01
C GLY A 302 -3.93 7.87 21.10
N MET A 303 -3.82 9.08 20.63
CA MET A 303 -4.85 10.11 20.64
C MET A 303 -4.92 10.77 19.25
N GLN A 304 -6.08 11.28 18.88
CA GLN A 304 -6.20 12.12 17.69
C GLN A 304 -6.33 13.61 18.06
N ALA A 305 -5.76 14.49 17.22
CA ALA A 305 -5.87 15.92 17.33
C ALA A 305 -5.97 16.56 15.93
N ARG A 306 -6.42 17.82 15.87
CA ARG A 306 -6.46 18.56 14.60
C ARG A 306 -5.17 19.31 14.39
N LEU A 307 -4.44 19.01 13.32
CA LEU A 307 -3.15 19.62 13.01
C LEU A 307 -3.18 21.17 13.06
N LYS A 308 -4.23 21.79 12.51
CA LYS A 308 -4.40 23.25 12.46
C LYS A 308 -4.72 23.89 13.82
N HIS A 309 -5.07 23.11 14.81
CA HIS A 309 -5.49 23.53 16.14
C HIS A 309 -4.73 22.80 17.25
N LEU A 310 -3.60 22.19 16.95
CA LEU A 310 -2.80 21.49 17.94
C LEU A 310 -2.18 22.51 18.92
N HIS A 311 -2.45 22.35 20.21
CA HIS A 311 -1.90 23.18 21.28
C HIS A 311 -0.90 22.38 22.15
N PRO A 312 0.03 23.03 22.86
CA PRO A 312 0.94 22.35 23.78
C PRO A 312 0.18 21.47 24.81
N ALA A 313 -0.94 21.94 25.32
CA ALA A 313 -1.76 21.18 26.27
C ALA A 313 -2.29 19.85 25.71
N ASP A 314 -2.56 19.75 24.40
CA ASP A 314 -2.94 18.49 23.75
C ASP A 314 -1.78 17.51 23.76
N VAL A 315 -0.56 18.00 23.48
CA VAL A 315 0.66 17.20 23.51
C VAL A 315 0.97 16.76 24.93
N ASP A 316 0.88 17.65 25.91
CA ASP A 316 1.10 17.32 27.35
C ASP A 316 0.09 16.27 27.82
N HIS A 317 -1.18 16.42 27.48
CA HIS A 317 -2.22 15.43 27.78
C HIS A 317 -1.89 14.06 27.17
N PHE A 318 -1.48 14.02 25.91
CA PHE A 318 -1.04 12.80 25.24
C PHE A 318 0.19 12.18 25.92
N LEU A 319 1.20 12.99 26.25
CA LEU A 319 2.42 12.55 26.95
C LEU A 319 2.14 12.01 28.36
N GLY A 320 1.13 12.52 29.02
CA GLY A 320 0.69 12.02 30.33
C GLY A 320 0.08 10.61 30.30
N GLN A 321 -0.28 10.08 29.13
CA GLN A 321 -0.95 8.78 28.97
C GLN A 321 -0.06 7.71 28.30
N LEU A 322 1.22 7.97 28.06
CA LEU A 322 2.09 7.08 27.27
C LEU A 322 2.16 5.66 27.79
N ASP A 323 2.19 5.46 29.10
CA ASP A 323 2.30 4.12 29.68
C ASP A 323 1.05 3.28 29.45
N GLN A 324 -0.14 3.91 29.52
CA GLN A 324 -1.39 3.26 29.18
C GLN A 324 -1.44 2.88 27.69
N TYR A 325 -1.01 3.76 26.80
CA TYR A 325 -0.95 3.48 25.37
C TYR A 325 0.03 2.33 25.06
N ARG A 326 1.20 2.32 25.68
CA ARG A 326 2.18 1.23 25.54
C ARG A 326 1.64 -0.11 26.04
N TYR A 327 0.94 -0.11 27.16
CA TYR A 327 0.28 -1.30 27.68
C TYR A 327 -0.72 -1.88 26.65
N ASN A 328 -1.57 -1.04 26.09
CA ASN A 328 -2.56 -1.44 25.09
C ASN A 328 -1.93 -1.93 23.78
N MET A 329 -0.73 -1.47 23.44
CA MET A 329 0.01 -1.93 22.26
C MET A 329 0.55 -3.36 22.40
N THR A 330 0.69 -3.90 23.60
CA THR A 330 1.40 -5.18 23.82
C THR A 330 0.81 -6.32 23.00
N GLU A 331 -0.52 -6.43 22.97
CA GLU A 331 -1.24 -7.47 22.23
C GLU A 331 -1.39 -7.17 20.74
N LEU A 332 -1.03 -5.96 20.29
CA LEU A 332 -1.16 -5.49 18.91
C LEU A 332 0.15 -5.56 18.12
N ARG A 333 1.24 -5.99 18.74
CA ARG A 333 2.55 -6.13 18.09
C ARG A 333 2.58 -7.33 17.16
N GLN A 334 2.28 -7.10 15.89
CA GLN A 334 2.19 -8.16 14.89
C GLN A 334 3.05 -7.84 13.68
N ASP A 335 3.68 -8.88 13.11
CA ASP A 335 4.29 -8.86 11.78
C ASP A 335 3.49 -9.77 10.85
N GLY A 336 2.84 -9.17 9.85
CA GLY A 336 2.02 -9.89 8.88
C GLY A 336 2.79 -10.52 7.72
N ARG A 337 4.12 -10.36 7.62
CA ARG A 337 4.90 -10.81 6.44
C ARG A 337 4.82 -12.30 6.18
N VAL A 338 4.99 -13.12 7.23
CA VAL A 338 4.93 -14.58 7.08
C VAL A 338 3.55 -15.03 6.61
N GLN A 339 2.50 -14.51 7.28
CA GLN A 339 1.12 -14.80 6.91
C GLN A 339 0.80 -14.32 5.49
N ALA A 340 1.27 -13.11 5.12
CA ALA A 340 1.06 -12.57 3.78
C ALA A 340 1.71 -13.45 2.70
N ARG A 341 2.96 -13.89 2.90
CA ARG A 341 3.65 -14.80 1.97
C ARG A 341 2.90 -16.12 1.80
N GLN A 342 2.50 -16.74 2.91
CA GLN A 342 1.74 -18.00 2.89
C GLN A 342 0.39 -17.83 2.19
N THR A 343 -0.33 -16.75 2.48
CA THR A 343 -1.63 -16.46 1.85
C THR A 343 -1.47 -16.16 0.36
N LEU A 344 -0.48 -15.37 -0.02
CA LEU A 344 -0.20 -15.08 -1.44
C LEU A 344 0.19 -16.36 -2.20
N ALA A 345 1.05 -17.21 -1.64
CA ALA A 345 1.43 -18.48 -2.27
C ALA A 345 0.18 -19.35 -2.51
N ARG A 346 -0.68 -19.51 -1.50
CA ARG A 346 -1.94 -20.24 -1.64
C ARG A 346 -2.88 -19.61 -2.67
N PHE A 347 -3.06 -18.31 -2.67
CA PHE A 347 -3.89 -17.60 -3.67
C PHE A 347 -3.35 -17.76 -5.09
N ILE A 348 -2.03 -17.71 -5.27
CA ILE A 348 -1.36 -17.94 -6.55
C ILE A 348 -1.66 -19.37 -7.04
N ASP A 349 -1.55 -20.36 -6.16
CA ASP A 349 -1.83 -21.77 -6.52
C ASP A 349 -3.31 -21.99 -6.86
N GLU A 350 -4.23 -21.41 -6.10
CA GLU A 350 -5.67 -21.47 -6.37
C GLU A 350 -6.08 -20.82 -7.71
N LEU A 351 -5.34 -19.80 -8.15
CA LEU A 351 -5.59 -19.07 -9.39
C LEU A 351 -4.72 -19.55 -10.56
N ARG A 352 -3.87 -20.55 -10.33
CA ARG A 352 -3.04 -21.13 -11.39
C ARG A 352 -3.95 -21.73 -12.48
N PRO A 353 -3.77 -21.35 -13.76
CA PRO A 353 -4.52 -22.00 -14.84
C PRO A 353 -4.33 -23.51 -14.79
N ALA A 354 -5.40 -24.29 -14.86
CA ALA A 354 -5.30 -25.73 -14.98
C ALA A 354 -4.38 -26.04 -16.17
N THR A 355 -3.28 -26.77 -15.93
CA THR A 355 -2.42 -27.23 -17.00
C THR A 355 -3.27 -28.02 -17.98
N ARG A 356 -3.50 -27.47 -19.19
CA ARG A 356 -4.16 -28.24 -20.24
C ARG A 356 -3.33 -29.49 -20.41
N PRO A 357 -3.92 -30.70 -20.28
CA PRO A 357 -3.18 -31.92 -20.53
C PRO A 357 -2.64 -31.78 -21.94
N THR A 358 -1.32 -31.94 -22.07
CA THR A 358 -0.61 -31.94 -23.36
C THR A 358 -1.34 -32.98 -24.20
N ARG A 359 -2.10 -32.57 -25.22
CA ARG A 359 -2.66 -33.50 -26.19
C ARG A 359 -1.44 -34.27 -26.76
N GLN A 360 -1.23 -35.47 -26.23
CA GLN A 360 -0.32 -36.42 -26.86
C GLN A 360 -0.79 -36.51 -28.29
N ARG A 361 0.02 -35.99 -29.21
CA ARG A 361 -0.16 -36.23 -30.64
C ARG A 361 -0.17 -37.75 -30.80
N ALA A 362 -1.34 -38.32 -31.08
CA ALA A 362 -1.41 -39.72 -31.48
C ALA A 362 -0.41 -39.95 -32.60
N PRO A 363 0.40 -41.06 -32.55
CA PRO A 363 1.33 -41.34 -33.59
C PRO A 363 0.60 -41.47 -34.93
N GLN A 364 1.01 -40.71 -35.92
CA GLN A 364 0.55 -40.87 -37.29
C GLN A 364 0.96 -42.29 -37.75
N GLN A 365 0.11 -43.28 -37.48
CA GLN A 365 0.22 -44.60 -38.11
C GLN A 365 -0.02 -44.44 -39.60
N LYS A 366 1.09 -44.63 -40.29
CA LYS A 366 1.29 -45.00 -41.72
C LYS A 366 -0.01 -45.30 -42.50
N ARG A 367 -0.52 -44.31 -43.22
CA ARG A 367 -1.23 -44.54 -44.47
C ARG A 367 -0.21 -44.71 -45.59
N ARG A 368 0.51 -45.80 -45.60
CA ARG A 368 1.31 -46.33 -46.73
C ARG A 368 1.06 -47.83 -46.81
N GLN A 369 -0.09 -48.22 -47.36
CA GLN A 369 -0.34 -49.56 -47.94
C GLN A 369 -1.78 -49.64 -48.44
N ALA A 370 -2.07 -49.01 -49.59
CA ALA A 370 -3.23 -49.34 -50.41
C ALA A 370 -3.12 -48.61 -51.77
N LEU A 371 -2.02 -48.83 -52.48
CA LEU A 371 -1.89 -48.47 -53.92
C LEU A 371 -0.87 -49.41 -54.57
N SER A 372 -1.18 -50.73 -54.54
CA SER A 372 -0.56 -51.71 -55.47
C SER A 372 -1.47 -52.94 -55.56
N ARG A 373 -2.50 -52.85 -56.37
CA ARG A 373 -3.19 -54.02 -56.97
C ARG A 373 -4.34 -53.50 -57.80
N ALA A 374 -4.06 -53.21 -59.09
CA ALA A 374 -5.02 -53.29 -60.19
C ALA A 374 -4.24 -52.99 -61.49
N VAL A 375 -3.67 -53.99 -62.06
CA VAL A 375 -3.43 -54.06 -63.50
C VAL A 375 -4.19 -55.29 -63.94
N PRO A 376 -5.19 -55.18 -64.80
CA PRO A 376 -5.77 -56.35 -65.44
C PRO A 376 -4.94 -56.66 -66.71
N ASP A 377 -4.52 -57.93 -66.83
CA ASP A 377 -4.15 -58.56 -68.09
C ASP A 377 -5.33 -58.53 -69.04
N SER A 378 -5.11 -58.13 -70.24
CA SER A 378 -5.89 -58.56 -71.41
C SER A 378 -5.02 -58.55 -72.65
N ALA A 379 -4.80 -59.75 -73.13
CA ALA A 379 -4.54 -60.30 -74.48
C ALA A 379 -4.07 -59.34 -75.56
#